data_30bff1c1ffb69e91ae579485b49a8d2b
#
_entry.id   30bff1c1ffb69e91ae579485b49a8d2b
#
_cell.length_a   1.000
_cell.length_b   1.000
_cell.length_c   1.000
_cell.angle_alpha   90.00
_cell.angle_beta   90.00
_cell.angle_gamma   90.00
#
_symmetry.space_group_name_H-M   'P 1'
#
loop_
_entity.id
_entity.type
_entity.pdbx_description
1 polymer ?
#
loop_
_entity_poly.entity_id
_entity_poly.type
_entity_poly.pdbx_seq_one_letter_code
_entity_poly.pdbx_strand_id
1 'polypeptide(L)'
;MEQNVILNAKDSDPEKLKWMMGFPPEKEKIISAKDGSFFEFPALRYSVNHMREFFPTRNVSVAKTDLYKFRHDLDKKIDEITFVPWNVSSTSPMTFAESLEKNYVDGIIIVHNEKIVYEKYFGGLESDGLHAAMSVTKSVYYYLRDPRPDRSYDHG
;
A
#
# COMPACT_ATOMS: atom_id res chain seq x y z
N MET A 1 7.45 -3.03 -32.62
CA MET A 1 7.56 -2.59 -31.20
C MET A 1 6.23 -2.91 -30.57
N GLU A 2 6.15 -3.98 -29.79
CA GLU A 2 4.97 -4.28 -28.99
C GLU A 2 4.81 -3.15 -27.97
N GLN A 3 3.67 -2.48 -28.00
CA GLN A 3 3.32 -1.54 -26.94
C GLN A 3 3.17 -2.36 -25.65
N ASN A 4 4.08 -2.16 -24.69
CA ASN A 4 3.92 -2.69 -23.35
C ASN A 4 2.63 -2.09 -22.75
N VAL A 5 1.52 -2.81 -22.88
CA VAL A 5 0.25 -2.42 -22.28
C VAL A 5 0.41 -2.58 -20.77
N ILE A 6 0.45 -1.45 -20.05
CA ILE A 6 0.47 -1.47 -18.58
C ILE A 6 -0.86 -2.04 -18.10
N LEU A 7 -0.81 -3.15 -17.39
CA LEU A 7 -2.00 -3.77 -16.80
C LEU A 7 -2.64 -2.81 -15.80
N ASN A 8 -3.99 -2.74 -15.78
CA ASN A 8 -4.71 -2.01 -14.74
C ASN A 8 -4.62 -2.72 -13.37
N ALA A 9 -5.16 -2.10 -12.32
CA ALA A 9 -5.06 -2.64 -10.97
C ALA A 9 -5.71 -4.03 -10.81
N LYS A 10 -6.84 -4.27 -11.48
CA LYS A 10 -7.55 -5.57 -11.44
C LYS A 10 -6.81 -6.65 -12.21
N ASP A 11 -6.21 -6.30 -13.35
CA ASP A 11 -5.49 -7.25 -14.19
C ASP A 11 -4.08 -7.54 -13.68
N SER A 12 -3.51 -6.63 -12.91
CA SER A 12 -2.22 -6.79 -12.24
C SER A 12 -2.34 -7.31 -10.79
N ASP A 13 -3.53 -7.72 -10.38
CA ASP A 13 -3.76 -8.29 -9.05
C ASP A 13 -2.87 -9.52 -8.82
N PRO A 14 -2.10 -9.58 -7.72
CA PRO A 14 -1.18 -10.67 -7.43
C PRO A 14 -1.82 -12.05 -7.41
N GLU A 15 -3.02 -12.18 -6.87
CA GLU A 15 -3.74 -13.45 -6.82
C GLU A 15 -4.19 -13.88 -8.22
N LYS A 16 -4.69 -12.93 -9.02
CA LYS A 16 -5.08 -13.18 -10.41
C LYS A 16 -3.91 -13.64 -11.26
N LEU A 17 -2.74 -13.03 -11.07
CA LEU A 17 -1.52 -13.38 -11.79
C LEU A 17 -0.83 -14.62 -11.23
N LYS A 18 -1.25 -15.13 -10.07
CA LYS A 18 -0.71 -16.33 -9.42
C LYS A 18 0.80 -16.29 -9.17
N TRP A 19 1.32 -15.12 -8.77
CA TRP A 19 2.72 -14.99 -8.42
C TRP A 19 3.10 -15.93 -7.27
N MET A 20 4.24 -16.62 -7.39
CA MET A 20 4.80 -17.54 -6.38
C MET A 20 3.87 -18.68 -5.96
N MET A 21 2.79 -18.94 -6.71
CA MET A 21 1.83 -19.99 -6.39
C MET A 21 2.20 -21.33 -7.04
N GLY A 22 1.94 -22.43 -6.31
CA GLY A 22 2.22 -23.80 -6.76
C GLY A 22 3.49 -24.37 -6.11
N PHE A 23 3.71 -25.68 -6.26
CA PHE A 23 4.89 -26.36 -5.72
C PHE A 23 5.44 -27.40 -6.71
N PRO A 24 6.51 -27.04 -7.45
CA PRO A 24 7.11 -25.70 -7.55
C PRO A 24 6.19 -24.70 -8.29
N PRO A 25 6.36 -23.39 -8.11
CA PRO A 25 5.69 -22.39 -8.94
C PRO A 25 6.10 -22.51 -10.41
N GLU A 26 5.24 -22.08 -11.32
CA GLU A 26 5.57 -21.93 -12.73
C GLU A 26 6.79 -20.99 -12.88
N LYS A 27 7.72 -21.34 -13.75
CA LYS A 27 9.01 -20.65 -13.89
C LYS A 27 8.85 -19.15 -14.15
N GLU A 28 7.87 -18.77 -14.96
CA GLU A 28 7.54 -17.39 -15.32
C GLU A 28 6.82 -16.63 -14.20
N LYS A 29 6.42 -17.35 -13.15
CA LYS A 29 5.73 -16.79 -11.95
C LYS A 29 6.66 -16.72 -10.74
N ILE A 30 7.91 -17.07 -10.90
CA ILE A 30 8.90 -16.96 -9.82
C ILE A 30 9.44 -15.53 -9.80
N ILE A 31 9.32 -14.89 -8.61
CA ILE A 31 9.89 -13.57 -8.33
C ILE A 31 11.19 -13.75 -7.57
N SER A 32 12.21 -12.96 -7.89
CA SER A 32 13.53 -13.08 -7.26
C SER A 32 14.14 -11.72 -6.94
N ALA A 33 14.83 -11.63 -5.79
CA ALA A 33 15.67 -10.48 -5.47
C ALA A 33 16.98 -10.47 -6.26
N LYS A 34 17.44 -11.64 -6.77
CA LYS A 34 18.73 -11.76 -7.44
C LYS A 34 18.76 -11.12 -8.82
N ASP A 35 17.66 -11.22 -9.56
CA ASP A 35 17.53 -10.66 -10.92
C ASP A 35 16.79 -9.31 -10.94
N GLY A 36 16.29 -8.84 -9.77
CA GLY A 36 15.58 -7.58 -9.65
C GLY A 36 14.09 -7.66 -9.93
N SER A 37 13.57 -8.81 -10.37
CA SER A 37 12.15 -8.97 -10.75
C SER A 37 11.18 -8.63 -9.61
N PHE A 38 11.61 -8.73 -8.36
CA PHE A 38 10.82 -8.33 -7.19
C PHE A 38 10.40 -6.85 -7.21
N PHE A 39 11.09 -5.99 -7.97
CA PHE A 39 10.84 -4.55 -8.05
C PHE A 39 10.24 -4.13 -9.40
N GLU A 40 9.95 -5.08 -10.27
CA GLU A 40 9.37 -4.84 -11.59
C GLU A 40 7.84 -4.99 -11.55
N PHE A 41 7.11 -4.09 -12.22
CA PHE A 41 5.67 -4.23 -12.39
C PHE A 41 5.36 -5.32 -13.43
N PRO A 42 4.39 -6.20 -13.18
CA PRO A 42 3.41 -6.25 -12.09
C PRO A 42 3.84 -7.05 -10.85
N ALA A 43 4.99 -7.73 -10.85
CA ALA A 43 5.48 -8.55 -9.75
C ALA A 43 5.66 -7.73 -8.44
N LEU A 44 6.01 -6.45 -8.57
CA LEU A 44 6.13 -5.52 -7.44
C LEU A 44 4.89 -5.52 -6.53
N ARG A 45 3.68 -5.65 -7.08
CA ARG A 45 2.43 -5.66 -6.30
C ARG A 45 2.33 -6.86 -5.34
N TYR A 46 2.93 -7.99 -5.72
CA TYR A 46 3.11 -9.11 -4.82
C TYR A 46 4.21 -8.83 -3.79
N SER A 47 5.35 -8.36 -4.27
CA SER A 47 6.55 -8.24 -3.45
C SER A 47 6.41 -7.26 -2.28
N VAL A 48 5.67 -6.15 -2.46
CA VAL A 48 5.48 -5.15 -1.39
C VAL A 48 4.75 -5.72 -0.17
N ASN A 49 3.95 -6.76 -0.35
CA ASN A 49 3.26 -7.46 0.73
C ASN A 49 4.07 -8.66 1.27
N HIS A 50 5.10 -9.11 0.52
CA HIS A 50 5.85 -10.34 0.79
C HIS A 50 7.37 -10.11 0.91
N MET A 51 7.80 -8.93 1.34
CA MET A 51 9.24 -8.57 1.42
C MET A 51 10.09 -9.58 2.22
N ARG A 52 9.47 -10.31 3.15
CA ARG A 52 10.14 -11.34 3.94
C ARG A 52 10.59 -12.56 3.14
N GLU A 53 9.98 -12.79 1.99
CA GLU A 53 10.37 -13.89 1.10
C GLU A 53 11.64 -13.57 0.30
N PHE A 54 11.93 -12.29 0.13
CA PHE A 54 13.05 -11.81 -0.69
C PHE A 54 14.26 -11.37 0.13
N PHE A 55 14.04 -10.89 1.36
CA PHE A 55 15.09 -10.31 2.20
C PHE A 55 15.03 -10.83 3.64
N PRO A 56 16.21 -11.00 4.29
CA PRO A 56 16.24 -11.26 5.72
C PRO A 56 15.57 -10.13 6.49
N THR A 57 14.58 -10.45 7.31
CA THR A 57 13.84 -9.48 8.11
C THR A 57 13.82 -9.87 9.58
N ARG A 58 13.57 -8.90 10.45
CA ARG A 58 13.43 -9.11 11.89
C ARG A 58 12.14 -8.45 12.38
N ASN A 59 11.38 -9.16 13.19
CA ASN A 59 10.24 -8.57 13.87
C ASN A 59 10.71 -7.62 14.97
N VAL A 60 10.08 -6.45 15.03
CA VAL A 60 10.16 -5.55 16.16
C VAL A 60 8.89 -5.76 16.98
N SER A 61 9.06 -6.13 18.26
CA SER A 61 7.92 -6.36 19.15
C SER A 61 7.20 -5.04 19.43
N VAL A 62 5.88 -5.08 19.45
CA VAL A 62 5.06 -3.98 19.94
C VAL A 62 5.27 -3.83 21.45
N ALA A 63 5.36 -2.59 21.95
CA ALA A 63 5.39 -2.34 23.38
C ALA A 63 4.13 -2.91 24.05
N LYS A 64 4.30 -3.47 25.27
CA LYS A 64 3.18 -3.99 26.07
C LYS A 64 2.40 -2.84 26.74
N THR A 65 1.97 -1.86 25.95
CA THR A 65 1.16 -0.74 26.41
C THR A 65 -0.24 -0.87 25.83
N ASP A 66 -1.20 -0.23 26.46
CA ASP A 66 -2.55 -0.16 25.92
C ASP A 66 -2.52 0.53 24.56
N LEU A 67 -2.90 -0.21 23.51
CA LEU A 67 -3.01 0.34 22.19
C LEU A 67 -4.23 1.24 22.09
N TYR A 68 -4.05 2.43 21.53
CA TYR A 68 -5.19 3.28 21.22
C TYR A 68 -6.05 2.62 20.14
N LYS A 69 -7.35 2.49 20.43
CA LYS A 69 -8.32 1.89 19.51
C LYS A 69 -9.21 2.98 18.94
N PHE A 70 -9.07 3.21 17.65
CA PHE A 70 -10.00 4.07 16.92
C PHE A 70 -11.38 3.43 16.87
N ARG A 71 -12.43 4.24 17.01
CA ARG A 71 -13.80 3.80 16.72
C ARG A 71 -14.02 3.83 15.21
N HIS A 72 -14.78 2.88 14.69
CA HIS A 72 -15.21 2.88 13.30
C HIS A 72 -16.54 3.62 13.17
N ASP A 73 -16.60 4.53 12.19
CA ASP A 73 -17.79 5.29 11.80
C ASP A 73 -17.76 5.46 10.28
N LEU A 74 -17.83 4.30 9.58
CA LEU A 74 -17.55 4.21 8.15
C LEU A 74 -18.62 4.91 7.32
N ASP A 75 -18.22 5.83 6.46
CA ASP A 75 -19.09 6.52 5.50
C ASP A 75 -18.87 5.99 4.08
N LYS A 76 -19.84 5.21 3.58
CA LYS A 76 -19.82 4.64 2.23
C LYS A 76 -19.91 5.69 1.13
N LYS A 77 -20.40 6.90 1.42
CA LYS A 77 -20.50 7.99 0.45
C LYS A 77 -19.15 8.54 0.01
N ILE A 78 -18.08 8.25 0.76
CA ILE A 78 -16.72 8.64 0.37
C ILE A 78 -16.34 8.05 -0.99
N ASP A 79 -16.78 6.84 -1.32
CA ASP A 79 -16.56 6.24 -2.64
C ASP A 79 -17.10 7.07 -3.80
N GLU A 80 -18.21 7.77 -3.57
CA GLU A 80 -18.97 8.51 -4.58
C GLU A 80 -18.50 9.96 -4.74
N ILE A 81 -17.57 10.44 -3.88
CA ILE A 81 -17.01 11.78 -4.01
C ILE A 81 -16.33 11.90 -5.37
N THR A 82 -16.75 12.89 -6.16
CA THR A 82 -16.19 13.14 -7.49
C THR A 82 -15.25 14.34 -7.49
N PHE A 83 -14.18 14.23 -8.26
CA PHE A 83 -13.23 15.32 -8.49
C PHE A 83 -12.59 15.21 -9.87
N VAL A 84 -12.02 16.31 -10.34
CA VAL A 84 -11.22 16.34 -11.57
C VAL A 84 -9.75 16.28 -11.18
N PRO A 85 -8.99 15.27 -11.64
CA PRO A 85 -7.56 15.18 -11.37
C PRO A 85 -6.81 16.38 -11.97
N TRP A 86 -5.98 17.05 -11.18
CA TRP A 86 -5.29 18.27 -11.59
C TRP A 86 -4.06 18.05 -12.48
N ASN A 87 -3.50 16.85 -12.47
CA ASN A 87 -2.22 16.51 -13.11
C ASN A 87 -2.35 15.59 -14.33
N VAL A 88 -3.56 15.35 -14.82
CA VAL A 88 -3.80 14.54 -16.02
C VAL A 88 -4.41 15.38 -17.12
N SER A 89 -4.07 15.05 -18.38
CA SER A 89 -4.61 15.73 -19.57
C SER A 89 -6.12 15.50 -19.74
N SER A 90 -6.72 14.59 -18.99
CA SER A 90 -8.15 14.34 -18.97
C SER A 90 -8.85 15.33 -18.04
N THR A 91 -9.85 16.04 -18.57
CA THR A 91 -10.74 16.91 -17.81
C THR A 91 -11.98 16.17 -17.28
N SER A 92 -12.05 14.87 -17.49
CA SER A 92 -13.19 14.06 -17.03
C SER A 92 -13.14 13.85 -15.52
N PRO A 93 -14.27 14.10 -14.83
CA PRO A 93 -14.34 13.78 -13.41
C PRO A 93 -14.24 12.27 -13.18
N MET A 94 -13.72 11.89 -12.01
CA MET A 94 -13.70 10.51 -11.54
C MET A 94 -14.16 10.45 -10.09
N THR A 95 -14.64 9.29 -9.65
CA THR A 95 -14.97 9.05 -8.26
C THR A 95 -13.71 8.75 -7.43
N PHE A 96 -13.83 8.91 -6.11
CA PHE A 96 -12.75 8.52 -5.20
C PHE A 96 -12.42 7.04 -5.34
N ALA A 97 -13.43 6.17 -5.44
CA ALA A 97 -13.22 4.74 -5.65
C ALA A 97 -12.44 4.44 -6.94
N GLU A 98 -12.81 5.09 -8.07
CA GLU A 98 -12.05 4.94 -9.32
C GLU A 98 -10.62 5.43 -9.21
N SER A 99 -10.36 6.46 -8.40
CA SER A 99 -9.01 6.97 -8.20
C SER A 99 -8.12 5.98 -7.44
N LEU A 100 -8.66 5.24 -6.48
CA LEU A 100 -7.92 4.20 -5.77
C LEU A 100 -7.48 3.09 -6.72
N GLU A 101 -8.36 2.66 -7.61
CA GLU A 101 -8.04 1.67 -8.63
C GLU A 101 -6.98 2.18 -9.61
N LYS A 102 -7.13 3.40 -10.14
CA LYS A 102 -6.18 3.99 -11.10
C LYS A 102 -4.78 4.20 -10.51
N ASN A 103 -4.68 4.39 -9.20
CA ASN A 103 -3.41 4.59 -8.51
C ASN A 103 -2.85 3.30 -7.89
N TYR A 104 -3.42 2.14 -8.19
CA TYR A 104 -2.97 0.84 -7.67
C TYR A 104 -2.84 0.83 -6.14
N VAL A 105 -3.80 1.45 -5.45
CA VAL A 105 -3.81 1.50 -3.99
C VAL A 105 -4.05 0.11 -3.43
N ASP A 106 -3.17 -0.35 -2.53
CA ASP A 106 -3.30 -1.64 -1.87
C ASP A 106 -4.01 -1.50 -0.51
N GLY A 107 -3.88 -0.37 0.16
CA GLY A 107 -4.62 -0.10 1.40
C GLY A 107 -4.79 1.37 1.68
N ILE A 108 -5.90 1.73 2.30
CA ILE A 108 -6.20 3.11 2.70
C ILE A 108 -7.02 3.15 3.97
N ILE A 109 -6.63 4.02 4.88
CA ILE A 109 -7.40 4.36 6.09
C ILE A 109 -7.53 5.88 6.14
N ILE A 110 -8.75 6.39 6.36
CA ILE A 110 -9.01 7.81 6.64
C ILE A 110 -9.51 7.93 8.07
N VAL A 111 -8.78 8.71 8.84
CA VAL A 111 -9.16 9.04 10.24
C VAL A 111 -9.64 10.48 10.29
N HIS A 112 -10.82 10.71 10.85
CA HIS A 112 -11.39 12.02 11.08
C HIS A 112 -12.03 12.09 12.48
N ASN A 113 -11.68 13.11 13.25
CA ASN A 113 -12.17 13.28 14.63
C ASN A 113 -12.05 12.00 15.47
N GLU A 114 -10.86 11.40 15.49
CA GLU A 114 -10.52 10.17 16.23
C GLU A 114 -11.37 8.93 15.85
N LYS A 115 -11.94 8.93 14.66
CA LYS A 115 -12.72 7.80 14.12
C LYS A 115 -12.16 7.40 12.78
N ILE A 116 -12.18 6.10 12.49
CA ILE A 116 -11.94 5.59 11.14
C ILE A 116 -13.24 5.77 10.36
N VAL A 117 -13.23 6.71 9.39
CA VAL A 117 -14.39 7.00 8.54
C VAL A 117 -14.34 6.27 7.20
N TYR A 118 -13.17 5.76 6.83
CA TYR A 118 -12.99 4.98 5.61
C TYR A 118 -11.82 4.03 5.77
N GLU A 119 -12.00 2.77 5.35
CA GLU A 119 -10.97 1.73 5.42
C GLU A 119 -11.22 0.71 4.32
N LYS A 120 -10.24 0.49 3.44
CA LYS A 120 -10.28 -0.52 2.39
C LYS A 120 -8.91 -1.09 2.10
N TYR A 121 -8.92 -2.35 1.63
CA TYR A 121 -7.74 -3.12 1.24
C TYR A 121 -7.97 -3.75 -0.12
N PHE A 122 -6.90 -3.89 -0.92
CA PHE A 122 -6.93 -4.39 -2.29
C PHE A 122 -5.64 -5.15 -2.60
N GLY A 123 -5.61 -5.87 -3.72
CA GLY A 123 -4.37 -6.45 -4.27
C GLY A 123 -3.69 -7.47 -3.37
N GLY A 124 -4.46 -8.25 -2.60
CA GLY A 124 -3.93 -9.24 -1.68
C GLY A 124 -3.49 -8.68 -0.32
N LEU A 125 -3.65 -7.36 -0.06
CA LEU A 125 -3.44 -6.79 1.26
C LEU A 125 -4.72 -6.93 2.10
N GLU A 126 -4.58 -7.46 3.31
CA GLU A 126 -5.65 -7.54 4.31
C GLU A 126 -5.41 -6.57 5.48
N SER A 127 -6.38 -6.43 6.37
CA SER A 127 -6.35 -5.48 7.49
C SER A 127 -5.20 -5.71 8.48
N ASP A 128 -4.71 -6.93 8.59
CA ASP A 128 -3.56 -7.34 9.40
C ASP A 128 -2.33 -7.71 8.55
N GLY A 129 -2.43 -7.47 7.23
CA GLY A 129 -1.38 -7.74 6.26
C GLY A 129 -0.17 -6.82 6.45
N LEU A 130 0.97 -7.26 5.92
CA LEU A 130 2.20 -6.47 5.92
C LEU A 130 2.34 -5.77 4.57
N HIS A 131 2.85 -4.56 4.60
CA HIS A 131 3.17 -3.81 3.38
C HIS A 131 4.49 -3.06 3.55
N ALA A 132 5.30 -3.01 2.50
CA ALA A 132 6.54 -2.26 2.50
C ALA A 132 6.28 -0.76 2.63
N ALA A 133 6.76 -0.14 3.70
CA ALA A 133 6.58 1.28 3.96
C ALA A 133 7.51 2.18 3.13
N MET A 134 8.47 1.59 2.42
CA MET A 134 9.46 2.30 1.61
C MET A 134 10.06 3.53 2.34
N SER A 135 10.05 4.71 1.72
CA SER A 135 10.67 5.92 2.29
C SER A 135 9.94 6.48 3.52
N VAL A 136 8.70 6.10 3.80
CA VAL A 136 8.01 6.44 5.06
C VAL A 136 8.78 5.89 6.27
N THR A 137 9.50 4.79 6.09
CA THR A 137 10.41 4.23 7.10
C THR A 137 11.40 5.26 7.65
N LYS A 138 11.84 6.22 6.82
CA LYS A 138 12.77 7.29 7.27
C LYS A 138 12.15 8.15 8.36
N SER A 139 10.88 8.52 8.22
CA SER A 139 10.15 9.32 9.23
C SER A 139 10.06 8.57 10.57
N VAL A 140 9.74 7.27 10.52
CA VAL A 140 9.71 6.43 11.72
C VAL A 140 11.09 6.32 12.36
N TYR A 141 12.15 6.13 11.54
CA TYR A 141 13.53 6.06 12.03
C TYR A 141 13.96 7.35 12.72
N TYR A 142 13.69 8.52 12.12
CA TYR A 142 14.03 9.81 12.72
C TYR A 142 13.29 10.04 14.04
N TYR A 143 12.02 9.69 14.10
CA TYR A 143 11.23 9.79 15.33
C TYR A 143 11.78 8.91 16.46
N LEU A 144 12.17 7.67 16.15
CA LEU A 144 12.74 6.74 17.13
C LEU A 144 14.15 7.15 17.60
N ARG A 145 14.93 7.82 16.73
CA ARG A 145 16.29 8.25 17.06
C ARG A 145 16.32 9.48 17.99
N ASP A 146 15.32 10.33 17.91
CA ASP A 146 15.23 11.56 18.71
C ASP A 146 13.86 11.64 19.41
N PRO A 147 13.67 10.88 20.48
CA PRO A 147 12.40 10.76 21.18
C PRO A 147 12.06 11.99 22.05
N ARG A 148 12.62 13.18 21.77
CA ARG A 148 12.28 14.38 22.52
C ARG A 148 10.83 14.80 22.26
N PRO A 149 9.95 14.80 23.29
CA PRO A 149 8.54 15.12 23.11
C PRO A 149 8.22 16.60 22.90
N ASP A 150 9.23 17.47 22.97
CA ASP A 150 9.08 18.93 23.06
C ASP A 150 9.50 19.71 21.80
N ARG A 151 9.62 19.04 20.64
CA ARG A 151 9.69 19.78 19.39
C ARG A 151 8.33 20.41 19.08
N SER A 152 8.06 21.55 19.71
CA SER A 152 7.17 22.55 19.11
C SER A 152 7.74 22.85 17.72
N TYR A 153 7.02 22.46 16.66
CA TYR A 153 7.29 22.95 15.32
C TYR A 153 7.07 24.46 15.38
N ASP A 154 8.15 25.21 15.49
CA ASP A 154 8.13 26.66 15.35
C ASP A 154 7.81 26.92 13.87
N HIS A 155 6.55 27.21 13.59
CA HIS A 155 6.09 27.65 12.29
C HIS A 155 6.47 29.14 12.17
N GLY A 156 7.76 29.40 11.82
CA GLY A 156 8.20 30.70 11.36
C GLY A 156 7.71 30.99 9.94
#